data_982315f08f6183063a212f27b2340991
#
_entry.id   982315f08f6183063a212f27b2340991
#
_cell.length_a   1.000
_cell.length_b   1.000
_cell.length_c   1.000
_cell.angle_alpha   90.00
_cell.angle_beta   90.00
_cell.angle_gamma   90.00
#
_symmetry.space_group_name_H-M   'P 1'
#
loop_
_entity.id
_entity.type
_entity.pdbx_description
1 polymer ?
#
loop_
_entity_poly.entity_id
_entity_poly.type
_entity_poly.pdbx_seq_one_letter_code
_entity_poly.pdbx_strand_id
1 'polypeptide(L)'
;MAKLNIANLKKTLYYLQRNGLRETWISVRERLTETDRYFYVPCPEEELERQSCRKWDNPVTLSIVVPLYRTPEIYLNRMITSVMQQSYPHWELILADATEDHSVEEKLTNQGFLTERLLENAETIAADARIHYIHLTENAGIAANTNQALPYARGEYIGLLDHDDVLTPDALYEMADAITKANDRGVRVAFAYSDEDKCNGDETKYYDPNHKEDFNYDLILSNNYICHFLVMDADLMKKLAFRPECDGAQDYDLVLRAVSEVLAADGRSGEERILHIPRVLYHWRCHEASTAANPHSKKYAYEAGLRALQDHAAERGIPAKAEETRHVGFYRLQYTEVLQERPDVAAVGGRVLSGKNRGRIAGGRMTADGKVFYEGLPKDFGGYLHRAELSQDAEALDLRCIRIRSADRELFEKIVGVPYTEVVRGSEQQPVFDSSTLPAGADIRLLSLQLSEALRKRGRLLYLPEYPEKWERL
;
A
#
# COMPACT_ATOMS: atom_id res chain seq x y z
N MET A 1 -2.35 28.06 -5.52
CA MET A 1 -3.14 28.53 -4.35
C MET A 1 -4.17 27.47 -4.03
N ALA A 2 -4.08 26.82 -2.89
CA ALA A 2 -5.07 25.86 -2.45
C ALA A 2 -6.44 26.54 -2.38
N LYS A 3 -7.38 26.12 -3.24
CA LYS A 3 -8.75 26.63 -3.19
C LYS A 3 -9.35 26.25 -1.83
N LEU A 4 -9.80 27.23 -1.06
CA LEU A 4 -10.64 27.03 0.11
C LEU A 4 -11.93 26.33 -0.35
N ASN A 5 -11.93 24.99 -0.26
CA ASN A 5 -13.09 24.16 -0.56
C ASN A 5 -13.71 23.72 0.77
N ILE A 6 -15.03 23.66 0.84
CA ILE A 6 -15.79 23.23 2.03
C ILE A 6 -15.34 21.85 2.51
N ALA A 7 -15.00 20.92 1.60
CA ALA A 7 -14.46 19.61 1.94
C ALA A 7 -13.11 19.70 2.68
N ASN A 8 -12.21 20.58 2.24
CA ASN A 8 -10.93 20.81 2.90
C ASN A 8 -11.10 21.45 4.28
N LEU A 9 -12.09 22.33 4.45
CA LEU A 9 -12.41 22.92 5.74
C LEU A 9 -12.92 21.85 6.73
N LYS A 10 -13.82 20.96 6.30
CA LYS A 10 -14.31 19.84 7.12
C LYS A 10 -13.17 18.89 7.53
N LYS A 11 -12.28 18.54 6.61
CA LYS A 11 -11.09 17.72 6.89
C LYS A 11 -10.17 18.40 7.91
N THR A 12 -9.92 19.69 7.75
CA THR A 12 -9.09 20.48 8.69
C THR A 12 -9.72 20.57 10.08
N LEU A 13 -11.04 20.77 10.18
CA LEU A 13 -11.75 20.78 11.45
C LEU A 13 -11.70 19.42 12.15
N TYR A 14 -11.90 18.34 11.41
CA TYR A 14 -11.78 16.98 11.94
C TYR A 14 -10.37 16.71 12.48
N TYR A 15 -9.34 17.07 11.70
CA TYR A 15 -7.95 16.91 12.10
C TYR A 15 -7.61 17.75 13.35
N LEU A 16 -8.15 18.98 13.43
CA LEU A 16 -8.01 19.86 14.58
C LEU A 16 -8.64 19.28 15.85
N GLN A 17 -9.84 18.73 15.74
CA GLN A 17 -10.53 18.09 16.89
C GLN A 17 -9.77 16.86 17.40
N ARG A 18 -9.15 16.10 16.49
CA ARG A 18 -8.41 14.89 16.82
C ARG A 18 -7.02 15.16 17.39
N ASN A 19 -6.26 16.04 16.75
CA ASN A 19 -4.82 16.21 16.98
C ASN A 19 -4.43 17.55 17.62
N GLY A 20 -5.38 18.47 17.76
CA GLY A 20 -5.14 19.79 18.36
C GLY A 20 -4.50 20.82 17.43
N LEU A 21 -4.31 22.04 17.95
CA LEU A 21 -3.87 23.21 17.17
C LEU A 21 -2.45 23.07 16.61
N ARG A 22 -1.52 22.55 17.40
CA ARG A 22 -0.11 22.42 16.99
C ARG A 22 0.05 21.51 15.77
N GLU A 23 -0.52 20.32 15.82
CA GLU A 23 -0.43 19.32 14.76
C GLU A 23 -1.16 19.78 13.49
N THR A 24 -2.30 20.45 13.67
CA THR A 24 -3.04 21.04 12.54
C THR A 24 -2.22 22.13 11.84
N TRP A 25 -1.54 22.99 12.61
CA TRP A 25 -0.67 24.02 12.05
C TRP A 25 0.50 23.42 11.26
N ILE A 26 1.12 22.35 11.79
CA ILE A 26 2.21 21.62 11.11
C ILE A 26 1.72 21.06 9.78
N SER A 27 0.59 20.33 9.76
CA SER A 27 -0.02 19.78 8.54
C SER A 27 -0.37 20.84 7.50
N VAL A 28 -0.94 21.97 7.94
CA VAL A 28 -1.25 23.08 7.02
C VAL A 28 0.03 23.68 6.43
N ARG A 29 1.07 23.87 7.26
CA ARG A 29 2.36 24.38 6.81
C ARG A 29 3.05 23.44 5.83
N GLU A 30 3.03 22.14 6.08
CA GLU A 30 3.59 21.12 5.20
C GLU A 30 2.89 21.17 3.84
N ARG A 31 1.57 21.16 3.82
CA ARG A 31 0.77 21.22 2.59
C ARG A 31 0.99 22.50 1.77
N LEU A 32 1.32 23.62 2.42
CA LEU A 32 1.64 24.87 1.72
C LEU A 32 3.04 24.84 1.07
N THR A 33 3.91 23.93 1.49
CA THR A 33 5.27 23.74 0.92
C THR A 33 5.30 22.68 -0.17
N GLU A 34 4.25 21.86 -0.28
CA GLU A 34 4.13 20.88 -1.35
C GLU A 34 3.89 21.61 -2.69
N THR A 35 4.82 21.40 -3.61
CA THR A 35 4.72 21.90 -5.01
C THR A 35 4.49 20.72 -5.94
N ASP A 36 3.38 20.01 -5.73
CA ASP A 36 3.06 18.90 -6.63
C ASP A 36 2.62 19.44 -8.01
N ARG A 37 3.35 19.02 -9.05
CA ARG A 37 3.05 19.25 -10.46
C ARG A 37 2.84 17.92 -11.17
N TYR A 38 1.99 17.09 -10.57
CA TYR A 38 1.67 15.82 -11.21
C TYR A 38 0.87 16.03 -12.49
N PHE A 39 1.27 15.32 -13.54
CA PHE A 39 0.53 15.18 -14.78
C PHE A 39 0.51 13.70 -15.14
N TYR A 40 -0.67 13.13 -15.22
CA TYR A 40 -0.84 11.79 -15.76
C TYR A 40 -0.48 11.78 -17.24
N VAL A 41 0.36 10.83 -17.64
CA VAL A 41 0.73 10.61 -19.02
C VAL A 41 0.17 9.24 -19.44
N PRO A 42 -0.86 9.20 -20.30
CA PRO A 42 -1.44 7.94 -20.74
C PRO A 42 -0.46 7.11 -21.58
N CYS A 43 -0.68 5.80 -21.62
CA CYS A 43 0.08 4.91 -22.49
C CYS A 43 -0.15 5.34 -23.96
N PRO A 44 0.90 5.50 -24.79
CA PRO A 44 0.76 5.88 -26.20
C PRO A 44 -0.05 4.85 -27.00
N GLU A 45 -0.84 5.30 -27.99
CA GLU A 45 -1.64 4.41 -28.84
C GLU A 45 -0.79 3.35 -29.55
N GLU A 46 0.37 3.72 -30.09
CA GLU A 46 1.31 2.80 -30.74
C GLU A 46 1.76 1.67 -29.80
N GLU A 47 1.93 1.99 -28.51
CA GLU A 47 2.28 1.01 -27.49
C GLU A 47 1.10 0.08 -27.17
N LEU A 48 -0.12 0.63 -27.06
CA LEU A 48 -1.33 -0.16 -26.87
C LEU A 48 -1.59 -1.10 -28.03
N GLU A 49 -1.38 -0.66 -29.28
CA GLU A 49 -1.45 -1.51 -30.47
C GLU A 49 -0.41 -2.63 -30.43
N ARG A 50 0.83 -2.31 -30.06
CA ARG A 50 1.91 -3.30 -29.90
C ARG A 50 1.56 -4.34 -28.84
N GLN A 51 1.01 -3.90 -27.71
CA GLN A 51 0.57 -4.77 -26.61
C GLN A 51 -0.55 -5.70 -27.06
N SER A 52 -1.56 -5.17 -27.76
CA SER A 52 -2.71 -5.95 -28.26
C SER A 52 -2.32 -6.99 -29.31
N CYS A 53 -1.27 -6.73 -30.09
CA CYS A 53 -0.76 -7.65 -31.11
C CYS A 53 0.22 -8.70 -30.56
N ARG A 54 0.61 -8.61 -29.29
CA ARG A 54 1.55 -9.55 -28.69
C ARG A 54 0.97 -10.96 -28.60
N LYS A 55 1.74 -11.94 -29.07
CA LYS A 55 1.44 -13.35 -28.87
C LYS A 55 2.03 -13.79 -27.54
N TRP A 56 1.22 -14.49 -26.80
CA TRP A 56 1.57 -15.04 -25.49
C TRP A 56 1.68 -16.57 -25.59
N ASP A 57 2.78 -17.15 -25.15
CA ASP A 57 2.93 -18.61 -25.15
C ASP A 57 2.09 -19.26 -24.04
N ASN A 58 2.11 -18.67 -22.86
CA ASN A 58 1.33 -19.12 -21.70
C ASN A 58 0.63 -17.87 -21.05
N PRO A 59 -0.45 -17.38 -21.62
CA PRO A 59 -1.14 -16.21 -21.07
C PRO A 59 -1.83 -16.56 -19.74
N VAL A 60 -1.71 -15.71 -18.74
CA VAL A 60 -2.49 -15.81 -17.52
C VAL A 60 -3.85 -15.17 -17.71
N THR A 61 -4.94 -15.81 -17.29
CA THR A 61 -6.26 -15.20 -17.32
C THR A 61 -6.51 -14.40 -16.04
N LEU A 62 -6.95 -13.14 -16.19
CA LEU A 62 -7.27 -12.24 -15.09
C LEU A 62 -8.79 -12.11 -14.93
N SER A 63 -9.33 -12.49 -13.77
CA SER A 63 -10.73 -12.25 -13.41
C SER A 63 -10.84 -10.92 -12.68
N ILE A 64 -11.51 -9.95 -13.26
CA ILE A 64 -11.75 -8.65 -12.61
C ILE A 64 -13.08 -8.72 -11.88
N VAL A 65 -13.05 -8.62 -10.55
CA VAL A 65 -14.23 -8.70 -9.69
C VAL A 65 -14.65 -7.32 -9.24
N VAL A 66 -15.91 -6.98 -9.50
CA VAL A 66 -16.50 -5.68 -9.17
C VAL A 66 -17.80 -5.88 -8.38
N PRO A 67 -17.81 -5.58 -7.08
CA PRO A 67 -19.04 -5.51 -6.32
C PRO A 67 -19.82 -4.23 -6.69
N LEU A 68 -21.07 -4.39 -7.09
CA LEU A 68 -21.98 -3.30 -7.46
C LEU A 68 -23.03 -3.08 -6.36
N TYR A 69 -23.33 -1.81 -6.09
CA TYR A 69 -24.45 -1.42 -5.24
C TYR A 69 -24.94 -0.01 -5.60
N ARG A 70 -26.15 0.08 -6.17
CA ARG A 70 -26.78 1.36 -6.59
C ARG A 70 -25.85 2.25 -7.41
N THR A 71 -25.00 1.64 -8.24
CA THR A 71 -23.95 2.32 -9.00
C THR A 71 -24.57 3.34 -9.97
N PRO A 72 -24.10 4.60 -9.97
CA PRO A 72 -24.51 5.58 -10.97
C PRO A 72 -24.13 5.14 -12.38
N GLU A 73 -25.04 5.30 -13.33
CA GLU A 73 -24.89 4.82 -14.71
C GLU A 73 -23.60 5.32 -15.38
N ILE A 74 -23.27 6.58 -15.18
CA ILE A 74 -22.08 7.18 -15.79
C ILE A 74 -20.78 6.50 -15.31
N TYR A 75 -20.69 6.14 -14.02
CA TYR A 75 -19.50 5.48 -13.46
C TYR A 75 -19.47 4.02 -13.86
N LEU A 76 -20.62 3.33 -13.82
CA LEU A 76 -20.76 1.96 -14.28
C LEU A 76 -20.27 1.78 -15.72
N ASN A 77 -20.72 2.65 -16.63
CA ASN A 77 -20.32 2.62 -18.04
C ASN A 77 -18.82 2.88 -18.22
N ARG A 78 -18.26 3.83 -17.49
CA ARG A 78 -16.82 4.16 -17.57
C ARG A 78 -15.96 3.04 -17.02
N MET A 79 -16.35 2.44 -15.90
CA MET A 79 -15.68 1.30 -15.30
C MET A 79 -15.65 0.11 -16.28
N ILE A 80 -16.80 -0.33 -16.80
CA ILE A 80 -16.87 -1.45 -17.74
C ILE A 80 -16.08 -1.16 -19.02
N THR A 81 -16.22 0.05 -19.58
CA THR A 81 -15.50 0.46 -20.77
C THR A 81 -13.98 0.41 -20.53
N SER A 82 -13.51 0.79 -19.37
CA SER A 82 -12.07 0.74 -19.04
C SER A 82 -11.51 -0.68 -19.04
N VAL A 83 -12.31 -1.68 -18.66
CA VAL A 83 -11.94 -3.10 -18.74
C VAL A 83 -12.05 -3.63 -20.18
N MET A 84 -13.08 -3.26 -20.92
CA MET A 84 -13.25 -3.69 -22.32
C MET A 84 -12.16 -3.15 -23.25
N GLN A 85 -11.61 -1.98 -22.95
CA GLN A 85 -10.56 -1.31 -23.73
C GLN A 85 -9.14 -1.73 -23.36
N GLN A 86 -8.98 -2.75 -22.53
CA GLN A 86 -7.65 -3.24 -22.15
C GLN A 86 -6.88 -3.79 -23.36
N SER A 87 -5.60 -3.45 -23.46
CA SER A 87 -4.69 -3.97 -24.50
C SER A 87 -4.37 -5.47 -24.32
N TYR A 88 -4.64 -6.03 -23.14
CA TYR A 88 -4.51 -7.46 -22.85
C TYR A 88 -5.82 -8.20 -23.08
N PRO A 89 -5.88 -9.28 -23.90
CA PRO A 89 -7.14 -9.89 -24.28
C PRO A 89 -7.64 -10.99 -23.31
N HIS A 90 -6.79 -11.55 -22.44
CA HIS A 90 -7.14 -12.71 -21.60
C HIS A 90 -7.65 -12.27 -20.22
N TRP A 91 -8.87 -11.76 -20.19
CA TRP A 91 -9.56 -11.36 -18.97
C TRP A 91 -11.03 -11.75 -19.00
N GLU A 92 -11.64 -11.79 -17.84
CA GLU A 92 -13.08 -11.81 -17.64
C GLU A 92 -13.48 -10.77 -16.59
N LEU A 93 -14.69 -10.23 -16.70
CA LEU A 93 -15.25 -9.23 -15.80
C LEU A 93 -16.45 -9.81 -15.08
N ILE A 94 -16.43 -9.81 -13.75
CA ILE A 94 -17.48 -10.35 -12.91
C ILE A 94 -18.14 -9.20 -12.16
N LEU A 95 -19.38 -8.90 -12.50
CA LEU A 95 -20.22 -7.85 -11.94
C LEU A 95 -21.17 -8.48 -10.92
N ALA A 96 -20.92 -8.31 -9.63
CA ALA A 96 -21.75 -8.85 -8.55
C ALA A 96 -22.63 -7.73 -7.98
N ASP A 97 -23.89 -7.68 -8.40
CA ASP A 97 -24.82 -6.60 -8.06
C ASP A 97 -25.70 -6.97 -6.87
N ALA A 98 -25.52 -6.23 -5.78
CA ALA A 98 -26.31 -6.33 -4.56
C ALA A 98 -27.40 -5.26 -4.44
N THR A 99 -27.75 -4.58 -5.54
CA THR A 99 -28.86 -3.61 -5.57
C THR A 99 -30.19 -4.34 -5.40
N GLU A 100 -31.06 -3.82 -4.56
CA GLU A 100 -32.33 -4.49 -4.15
C GLU A 100 -33.34 -4.65 -5.29
N ASP A 101 -33.20 -3.83 -6.32
CA ASP A 101 -34.01 -3.85 -7.53
C ASP A 101 -33.18 -4.17 -8.77
N HIS A 102 -33.80 -4.26 -9.93
CA HIS A 102 -33.12 -4.54 -11.20
C HIS A 102 -32.58 -3.28 -11.91
N SER A 103 -32.50 -2.14 -11.22
CA SER A 103 -32.14 -0.87 -11.85
C SER A 103 -30.73 -0.85 -12.45
N VAL A 104 -29.77 -1.60 -11.89
CA VAL A 104 -28.42 -1.74 -12.46
C VAL A 104 -28.46 -2.67 -13.69
N GLU A 105 -29.17 -3.79 -13.63
CA GLU A 105 -29.37 -4.70 -14.76
C GLU A 105 -30.02 -3.97 -15.96
N GLU A 106 -31.04 -3.17 -15.70
CA GLU A 106 -31.72 -2.34 -16.73
C GLU A 106 -30.75 -1.33 -17.36
N LYS A 107 -29.90 -0.66 -16.57
CA LYS A 107 -28.88 0.25 -17.09
C LYS A 107 -27.88 -0.47 -17.99
N LEU A 108 -27.41 -1.64 -17.58
CA LEU A 108 -26.45 -2.45 -18.35
C LEU A 108 -27.09 -2.94 -19.67
N THR A 109 -28.36 -3.32 -19.64
CA THR A 109 -29.13 -3.76 -20.84
C THR A 109 -29.33 -2.57 -21.79
N ASN A 110 -29.73 -1.40 -21.28
CA ASN A 110 -29.98 -0.20 -22.09
C ASN A 110 -28.67 0.33 -22.74
N GLN A 111 -27.53 0.10 -22.13
CA GLN A 111 -26.20 0.46 -22.66
C GLN A 111 -25.62 -0.62 -23.60
N GLY A 112 -26.31 -1.77 -23.76
CA GLY A 112 -25.88 -2.86 -24.62
C GLY A 112 -24.76 -3.73 -24.06
N PHE A 113 -24.45 -3.65 -22.77
CA PHE A 113 -23.50 -4.56 -22.12
C PHE A 113 -24.11 -5.93 -21.84
N LEU A 114 -25.45 -5.98 -21.60
CA LEU A 114 -26.20 -7.20 -21.45
C LEU A 114 -27.20 -7.33 -22.60
N THR A 115 -27.43 -8.56 -23.08
CA THR A 115 -28.53 -8.91 -23.99
C THR A 115 -29.73 -9.38 -23.19
N GLU A 116 -30.92 -9.41 -23.80
CA GLU A 116 -32.20 -9.68 -23.14
C GLU A 116 -32.16 -10.83 -22.13
N ARG A 117 -32.91 -10.62 -21.04
CA ARG A 117 -33.14 -11.59 -19.95
C ARG A 117 -33.73 -12.89 -20.49
N LEU A 118 -32.98 -13.95 -20.49
CA LEU A 118 -33.45 -15.29 -20.79
C LEU A 118 -33.94 -15.95 -19.50
N LEU A 119 -35.26 -15.75 -19.18
CA LEU A 119 -36.04 -16.50 -18.16
C LEU A 119 -35.51 -16.42 -16.68
N GLU A 120 -36.45 -16.55 -15.74
CA GLU A 120 -36.33 -16.31 -14.29
C GLU A 120 -35.22 -17.07 -13.52
N ASN A 121 -34.38 -17.86 -14.17
CA ASN A 121 -33.30 -18.64 -13.56
C ASN A 121 -32.06 -18.78 -14.47
N ALA A 122 -31.88 -17.92 -15.47
CA ALA A 122 -30.74 -18.01 -16.38
C ALA A 122 -29.76 -16.87 -16.18
N GLU A 123 -28.48 -17.18 -16.28
CA GLU A 123 -27.40 -16.19 -16.39
C GLU A 123 -27.76 -15.20 -17.51
N THR A 124 -27.75 -13.91 -17.22
CA THR A 124 -27.98 -12.87 -18.24
C THR A 124 -26.81 -12.92 -19.21
N ILE A 125 -27.07 -13.13 -20.50
CA ILE A 125 -26.04 -13.21 -21.53
C ILE A 125 -25.50 -11.82 -21.78
N ALA A 126 -24.24 -11.61 -21.54
CA ALA A 126 -23.54 -10.38 -21.89
C ALA A 126 -23.29 -10.29 -23.41
N ALA A 127 -23.21 -9.06 -23.95
CA ALA A 127 -22.85 -8.82 -25.34
C ALA A 127 -21.41 -9.27 -25.62
N ASP A 128 -20.52 -9.13 -24.63
CA ASP A 128 -19.18 -9.74 -24.63
C ASP A 128 -19.19 -10.96 -23.70
N ALA A 129 -18.85 -12.14 -24.22
CA ALA A 129 -18.85 -13.39 -23.47
C ALA A 129 -17.88 -13.43 -22.29
N ARG A 130 -17.00 -12.42 -22.16
CA ARG A 130 -16.07 -12.26 -21.03
C ARG A 130 -16.70 -11.50 -19.86
N ILE A 131 -17.91 -10.95 -20.00
CA ILE A 131 -18.62 -10.22 -18.94
C ILE A 131 -19.66 -11.15 -18.31
N HIS A 132 -19.61 -11.30 -17.01
CA HIS A 132 -20.52 -12.11 -16.21
C HIS A 132 -21.28 -11.21 -15.22
N TYR A 133 -22.60 -11.11 -15.35
CA TYR A 133 -23.42 -10.37 -14.41
C TYR A 133 -24.15 -11.33 -13.47
N ILE A 134 -24.07 -11.04 -12.19
CA ILE A 134 -24.66 -11.83 -11.11
C ILE A 134 -25.50 -10.89 -10.24
N HIS A 135 -26.81 -11.11 -10.19
CA HIS A 135 -27.65 -10.40 -9.24
C HIS A 135 -27.67 -11.16 -7.91
N LEU A 136 -27.20 -10.50 -6.84
CA LEU A 136 -27.17 -11.07 -5.49
C LEU A 136 -28.52 -10.93 -4.82
N THR A 137 -28.91 -11.90 -4.00
CA THR A 137 -30.25 -11.93 -3.36
C THR A 137 -30.40 -10.89 -2.26
N GLU A 138 -29.30 -10.43 -1.68
CA GLU A 138 -29.28 -9.42 -0.61
C GLU A 138 -27.96 -8.65 -0.60
N ASN A 139 -27.97 -7.45 -0.07
CA ASN A 139 -26.76 -6.68 0.22
C ASN A 139 -26.26 -7.01 1.63
N ALA A 140 -25.26 -7.87 1.71
CA ALA A 140 -24.62 -8.31 2.95
C ALA A 140 -23.33 -7.54 3.32
N GLY A 141 -23.07 -6.40 2.66
CA GLY A 141 -21.83 -5.61 2.82
C GLY A 141 -20.77 -5.97 1.77
N ILE A 142 -19.79 -5.08 1.59
CA ILE A 142 -18.83 -5.19 0.49
C ILE A 142 -18.02 -6.49 0.53
N ALA A 143 -17.54 -6.91 1.70
CA ALA A 143 -16.78 -8.15 1.86
C ALA A 143 -17.62 -9.39 1.50
N ALA A 144 -18.84 -9.49 2.03
CA ALA A 144 -19.72 -10.62 1.77
C ALA A 144 -20.21 -10.66 0.31
N ASN A 145 -20.52 -9.51 -0.28
CA ASN A 145 -20.90 -9.40 -1.69
C ASN A 145 -19.74 -9.83 -2.60
N THR A 146 -18.52 -9.39 -2.32
CA THR A 146 -17.33 -9.80 -3.07
C THR A 146 -17.09 -11.31 -2.93
N ASN A 147 -17.23 -11.88 -1.74
CA ASN A 147 -17.09 -13.33 -1.52
C ASN A 147 -18.09 -14.15 -2.36
N GLN A 148 -19.30 -13.65 -2.58
CA GLN A 148 -20.27 -14.32 -3.45
C GLN A 148 -19.86 -14.30 -4.93
N ALA A 149 -19.02 -13.33 -5.35
CA ALA A 149 -18.49 -13.26 -6.71
C ALA A 149 -17.29 -14.19 -6.94
N LEU A 150 -16.46 -14.46 -5.92
CA LEU A 150 -15.22 -15.22 -6.05
C LEU A 150 -15.38 -16.61 -6.70
N PRO A 151 -16.44 -17.41 -6.44
CA PRO A 151 -16.63 -18.72 -7.09
C PRO A 151 -16.78 -18.64 -8.61
N TYR A 152 -17.22 -17.50 -9.15
CA TYR A 152 -17.41 -17.31 -10.59
C TYR A 152 -16.11 -16.92 -11.31
N ALA A 153 -15.09 -16.48 -10.57
CA ALA A 153 -13.77 -16.18 -11.11
C ALA A 153 -13.07 -17.47 -11.57
N ARG A 154 -12.77 -17.58 -12.86
CA ARG A 154 -12.16 -18.75 -13.52
C ARG A 154 -10.69 -18.52 -13.88
N GLY A 155 -10.23 -17.26 -13.84
CA GLY A 155 -8.84 -16.90 -14.11
C GLY A 155 -7.88 -17.38 -13.04
N GLU A 156 -6.61 -17.46 -13.38
CA GLU A 156 -5.52 -17.83 -12.46
C GLU A 156 -5.26 -16.74 -11.42
N TYR A 157 -5.63 -15.50 -11.74
CA TYR A 157 -5.49 -14.34 -10.85
C TYR A 157 -6.78 -13.54 -10.81
N ILE A 158 -7.05 -12.93 -9.65
CA ILE A 158 -8.23 -12.08 -9.43
C ILE A 158 -7.76 -10.66 -9.15
N GLY A 159 -8.25 -9.70 -9.94
CA GLY A 159 -8.08 -8.27 -9.73
C GLY A 159 -9.32 -7.65 -9.09
N LEU A 160 -9.10 -6.72 -8.15
CA LEU A 160 -10.18 -5.99 -7.47
C LEU A 160 -10.34 -4.61 -8.09
N LEU A 161 -11.56 -4.27 -8.50
CA LEU A 161 -11.88 -2.96 -9.07
C LEU A 161 -13.17 -2.44 -8.42
N ASP A 162 -13.11 -1.20 -7.94
CA ASP A 162 -14.29 -0.54 -7.38
C ASP A 162 -15.22 -0.05 -8.50
N HIS A 163 -16.52 -0.06 -8.23
CA HIS A 163 -17.57 0.15 -9.23
C HIS A 163 -17.65 1.59 -9.80
N ASP A 164 -16.94 2.53 -9.20
CA ASP A 164 -16.88 3.94 -9.61
C ASP A 164 -15.49 4.37 -10.10
N ASP A 165 -14.52 3.45 -10.12
CA ASP A 165 -13.15 3.69 -10.55
C ASP A 165 -12.86 3.23 -11.98
N VAL A 166 -11.66 3.46 -12.47
CA VAL A 166 -11.26 3.07 -13.83
C VAL A 166 -9.82 2.57 -13.87
N LEU A 167 -9.57 1.59 -14.74
CA LEU A 167 -8.23 1.12 -15.07
C LEU A 167 -7.65 1.91 -16.25
N THR A 168 -6.32 2.06 -16.30
CA THR A 168 -5.66 2.54 -17.52
C THR A 168 -5.72 1.48 -18.62
N PRO A 169 -5.68 1.83 -19.90
CA PRO A 169 -5.84 0.86 -21.01
C PRO A 169 -4.77 -0.24 -21.06
N ASP A 170 -3.62 -0.03 -20.43
CA ASP A 170 -2.49 -0.97 -20.35
C ASP A 170 -2.43 -1.74 -19.01
N ALA A 171 -3.38 -1.52 -18.09
CA ALA A 171 -3.30 -2.05 -16.74
C ALA A 171 -3.20 -3.58 -16.69
N LEU A 172 -4.07 -4.29 -17.39
CA LEU A 172 -4.06 -5.74 -17.38
C LEU A 172 -2.85 -6.32 -18.14
N TYR A 173 -2.36 -5.60 -19.15
CA TYR A 173 -1.14 -6.01 -19.85
C TYR A 173 0.08 -5.95 -18.93
N GLU A 174 0.28 -4.86 -18.22
CA GLU A 174 1.42 -4.67 -17.31
C GLU A 174 1.39 -5.69 -16.16
N MET A 175 0.21 -5.96 -15.60
CA MET A 175 0.04 -7.00 -14.58
C MET A 175 0.36 -8.39 -15.13
N ALA A 176 -0.23 -8.76 -16.27
CA ALA A 176 -0.02 -10.07 -16.89
C ALA A 176 1.44 -10.29 -17.32
N ASP A 177 2.09 -9.27 -17.86
CA ASP A 177 3.50 -9.31 -18.29
C ASP A 177 4.45 -9.53 -17.09
N ALA A 178 4.23 -8.79 -16.00
CA ALA A 178 5.02 -8.94 -14.77
C ALA A 178 4.84 -10.34 -14.15
N ILE A 179 3.60 -10.82 -14.06
CA ILE A 179 3.27 -12.15 -13.53
C ILE A 179 3.88 -13.25 -14.41
N THR A 180 3.70 -13.18 -15.73
CA THR A 180 4.25 -14.16 -16.68
C THR A 180 5.77 -14.23 -16.58
N LYS A 181 6.45 -13.08 -16.57
CA LYS A 181 7.91 -13.02 -16.41
C LYS A 181 8.40 -13.62 -15.09
N ALA A 182 7.64 -13.50 -14.01
CA ALA A 182 7.99 -14.14 -12.74
C ALA A 182 7.76 -15.65 -12.80
N ASN A 183 6.63 -16.10 -13.35
CA ASN A 183 6.32 -17.51 -13.54
C ASN A 183 7.36 -18.23 -14.43
N ASP A 184 7.82 -17.58 -15.50
CA ASP A 184 8.88 -18.11 -16.39
C ASP A 184 10.23 -18.30 -15.65
N ARG A 185 10.46 -17.54 -14.57
CA ARG A 185 11.62 -17.73 -13.68
C ARG A 185 11.37 -18.74 -12.56
N GLY A 186 10.21 -19.39 -12.54
CA GLY A 186 9.82 -20.35 -11.52
C GLY A 186 9.29 -19.71 -10.22
N VAL A 187 8.98 -18.44 -10.24
CA VAL A 187 8.39 -17.71 -9.08
C VAL A 187 6.88 -17.58 -9.29
N ARG A 188 6.08 -18.41 -8.61
CA ARG A 188 4.61 -18.24 -8.61
C ARG A 188 4.24 -17.00 -7.79
N VAL A 189 3.73 -16.01 -8.47
CA VAL A 189 3.31 -14.75 -7.85
C VAL A 189 2.15 -14.97 -6.89
N ALA A 190 2.24 -14.48 -5.67
CA ALA A 190 1.14 -14.52 -4.70
C ALA A 190 0.17 -13.36 -4.96
N PHE A 191 0.70 -12.17 -5.13
CA PHE A 191 -0.06 -11.02 -5.61
C PHE A 191 0.87 -9.96 -6.22
N ALA A 192 0.28 -9.14 -7.07
CA ALA A 192 0.92 -7.99 -7.71
C ALA A 192 0.10 -6.72 -7.44
N TYR A 193 0.76 -5.57 -7.37
CA TYR A 193 0.10 -4.28 -7.18
C TYR A 193 0.79 -3.18 -7.98
N SER A 194 0.04 -2.13 -8.32
CA SER A 194 0.57 -0.98 -9.07
C SER A 194 0.48 0.32 -8.28
N ASP A 195 1.07 1.37 -8.85
CA ASP A 195 0.79 2.75 -8.44
C ASP A 195 -0.66 3.12 -8.83
N GLU A 196 -1.15 4.18 -8.20
CA GLU A 196 -2.47 4.75 -8.45
C GLU A 196 -2.41 6.28 -8.41
N ASP A 197 -3.41 6.93 -8.95
CA ASP A 197 -3.67 8.34 -8.72
C ASP A 197 -5.16 8.58 -8.46
N LYS A 198 -5.55 9.83 -8.26
CA LYS A 198 -6.95 10.21 -8.14
C LYS A 198 -7.40 10.96 -9.38
N CYS A 199 -8.65 10.72 -9.78
CA CYS A 199 -9.32 11.53 -10.79
C CYS A 199 -10.58 12.21 -10.24
N ASN A 200 -10.99 13.31 -10.87
CA ASN A 200 -12.30 13.91 -10.61
C ASN A 200 -13.43 13.11 -11.30
N GLY A 201 -14.68 13.43 -10.96
CA GLY A 201 -15.85 12.67 -11.42
C GLY A 201 -15.95 12.48 -12.93
N ASP A 202 -15.46 13.42 -13.73
CA ASP A 202 -15.50 13.41 -15.20
C ASP A 202 -14.16 13.02 -15.87
N GLU A 203 -13.16 12.58 -15.09
CA GLU A 203 -11.82 12.14 -15.56
C GLU A 203 -11.05 13.20 -16.38
N THR A 204 -11.37 14.47 -16.17
CA THR A 204 -10.66 15.58 -16.86
C THR A 204 -9.42 16.04 -16.11
N LYS A 205 -9.24 15.60 -14.86
CA LYS A 205 -8.13 15.97 -14.00
C LYS A 205 -7.66 14.80 -13.16
N TYR A 206 -6.35 14.55 -13.22
CA TYR A 206 -5.63 13.56 -12.40
C TYR A 206 -4.75 14.29 -11.38
N TYR A 207 -4.67 13.76 -10.15
CA TYR A 207 -3.95 14.41 -9.05
C TYR A 207 -3.67 13.43 -7.90
N ASP A 208 -2.89 13.85 -6.91
CA ASP A 208 -2.53 13.08 -5.72
C ASP A 208 -2.02 11.64 -6.08
N PRO A 209 -0.96 11.49 -6.92
CA PRO A 209 -0.45 10.16 -7.24
C PRO A 209 0.05 9.46 -5.98
N ASN A 210 -0.09 8.16 -5.95
CA ASN A 210 0.50 7.27 -4.96
C ASN A 210 1.55 6.40 -5.65
N HIS A 211 2.79 6.92 -5.73
CA HIS A 211 3.95 6.14 -6.15
C HIS A 211 4.40 5.26 -4.99
N LYS A 212 4.19 3.98 -5.14
CA LYS A 212 4.41 2.99 -4.09
C LYS A 212 5.87 2.56 -4.06
N GLU A 213 6.27 1.95 -2.98
CA GLU A 213 7.57 1.27 -2.88
C GLU A 213 7.41 -0.20 -3.29
N ASP A 214 8.49 -0.85 -3.66
CA ASP A 214 8.54 -2.31 -3.70
C ASP A 214 8.12 -2.87 -2.34
N PHE A 215 7.74 -4.16 -2.29
CA PHE A 215 7.18 -4.71 -1.07
C PHE A 215 8.07 -4.44 0.15
N ASN A 216 7.48 -3.80 1.15
CA ASN A 216 8.11 -3.40 2.39
C ASN A 216 7.23 -3.87 3.56
N TYR A 217 7.68 -4.92 4.25
CA TYR A 217 6.88 -5.57 5.27
C TYR A 217 6.49 -4.63 6.41
N ASP A 218 7.43 -3.85 6.94
CA ASP A 218 7.12 -2.95 8.05
C ASP A 218 6.31 -1.72 7.60
N LEU A 219 6.36 -1.35 6.32
CA LEU A 219 5.49 -0.31 5.78
C LEU A 219 4.03 -0.78 5.66
N ILE A 220 3.78 -2.05 5.24
CA ILE A 220 2.40 -2.57 5.19
C ILE A 220 1.80 -2.69 6.60
N LEU A 221 2.61 -2.86 7.64
CA LEU A 221 2.15 -2.79 9.03
C LEU A 221 1.80 -1.36 9.48
N SER A 222 2.12 -0.36 8.68
CA SER A 222 1.81 1.05 8.98
C SER A 222 0.60 1.58 8.23
N ASN A 223 0.27 1.07 7.05
CA ASN A 223 -0.89 1.43 6.26
C ASN A 223 -1.08 0.52 5.06
N ASN A 224 -2.31 0.45 4.53
CA ASN A 224 -2.58 -0.24 3.28
C ASN A 224 -2.09 0.60 2.08
N TYR A 225 -0.79 0.52 1.77
CA TYR A 225 -0.26 1.22 0.60
C TYR A 225 -0.39 0.42 -0.71
N ILE A 226 -0.77 -0.87 -0.63
CA ILE A 226 -0.85 -1.79 -1.77
C ILE A 226 -2.08 -1.55 -2.64
N CYS A 227 -3.27 -1.38 -2.05
CA CYS A 227 -4.50 -1.09 -2.80
C CYS A 227 -4.58 0.41 -3.18
N HIS A 228 -4.84 0.72 -4.47
CA HIS A 228 -5.22 -0.06 -5.64
C HIS A 228 -4.11 0.00 -6.71
N PHE A 229 -3.94 -0.76 -7.71
CA PHE A 229 -4.68 -1.91 -8.19
C PHE A 229 -4.03 -3.18 -7.66
N LEU A 230 -4.81 -4.07 -7.05
CA LEU A 230 -4.35 -5.35 -6.50
C LEU A 230 -4.83 -6.50 -7.40
N VAL A 231 -3.89 -7.38 -7.78
CA VAL A 231 -4.16 -8.63 -8.50
C VAL A 231 -3.52 -9.78 -7.70
N MET A 232 -4.31 -10.73 -7.24
CA MET A 232 -3.88 -11.83 -6.36
C MET A 232 -4.12 -13.20 -7.01
N ASP A 233 -3.25 -14.17 -6.72
CA ASP A 233 -3.47 -15.58 -7.09
C ASP A 233 -4.87 -16.04 -6.67
N ALA A 234 -5.62 -16.63 -7.60
CA ALA A 234 -7.04 -16.93 -7.40
C ALA A 234 -7.27 -17.97 -6.30
N ASP A 235 -6.39 -18.97 -6.19
CA ASP A 235 -6.48 -19.98 -5.14
C ASP A 235 -6.23 -19.36 -3.77
N LEU A 236 -5.25 -18.46 -3.69
CA LEU A 236 -4.94 -17.73 -2.46
C LEU A 236 -6.10 -16.82 -2.05
N MET A 237 -6.66 -16.03 -2.97
CA MET A 237 -7.78 -15.13 -2.67
C MET A 237 -9.04 -15.90 -2.25
N LYS A 238 -9.37 -17.00 -2.95
CA LYS A 238 -10.51 -17.86 -2.61
C LYS A 238 -10.32 -18.59 -1.27
N LYS A 239 -9.08 -19.01 -0.95
CA LYS A 239 -8.74 -19.61 0.34
C LYS A 239 -8.94 -18.62 1.49
N LEU A 240 -8.47 -17.40 1.32
CA LEU A 240 -8.52 -16.36 2.36
C LEU A 240 -9.91 -15.76 2.50
N ALA A 241 -10.59 -15.51 1.37
CA ALA A 241 -11.84 -14.77 1.29
C ALA A 241 -11.80 -13.42 2.06
N PHE A 242 -12.81 -12.61 1.94
CA PHE A 242 -12.93 -11.37 2.71
C PHE A 242 -13.63 -11.61 4.03
N ARG A 243 -13.20 -10.93 5.09
CA ARG A 243 -13.86 -11.01 6.41
C ARG A 243 -14.87 -9.88 6.55
N PRO A 244 -16.19 -10.18 6.68
CA PRO A 244 -17.22 -9.14 6.82
C PRO A 244 -17.04 -8.23 8.04
N GLU A 245 -16.45 -8.72 9.12
CA GLU A 245 -16.10 -7.94 10.29
C GLU A 245 -15.03 -6.87 10.04
N CYS A 246 -14.36 -6.94 8.88
CA CYS A 246 -13.37 -5.97 8.42
C CYS A 246 -13.91 -5.03 7.33
N ASP A 247 -15.23 -4.98 7.09
CA ASP A 247 -15.83 -4.05 6.13
C ASP A 247 -15.32 -2.62 6.33
N GLY A 248 -14.94 -1.98 5.23
CA GLY A 248 -14.27 -0.68 5.19
C GLY A 248 -12.74 -0.73 5.23
N ALA A 249 -12.14 -1.87 5.63
CA ALA A 249 -10.72 -2.19 5.54
C ALA A 249 -10.50 -3.65 5.14
N GLN A 250 -11.49 -4.25 4.43
CA GLN A 250 -11.50 -5.65 4.02
C GLN A 250 -10.33 -6.01 3.10
N ASP A 251 -9.91 -5.09 2.27
CA ASP A 251 -8.75 -5.19 1.39
C ASP A 251 -7.42 -5.17 2.16
N TYR A 252 -7.31 -4.32 3.17
CA TYR A 252 -6.15 -4.30 4.06
C TYR A 252 -6.01 -5.60 4.86
N ASP A 253 -7.12 -6.08 5.41
CA ASP A 253 -7.18 -7.37 6.10
C ASP A 253 -6.76 -8.53 5.18
N LEU A 254 -7.30 -8.56 3.95
CA LEU A 254 -6.94 -9.58 2.95
C LEU A 254 -5.43 -9.57 2.64
N VAL A 255 -4.86 -8.38 2.39
CA VAL A 255 -3.43 -8.22 2.10
C VAL A 255 -2.57 -8.68 3.28
N LEU A 256 -2.88 -8.28 4.49
CA LEU A 256 -2.13 -8.71 5.69
C LEU A 256 -2.16 -10.23 5.86
N ARG A 257 -3.32 -10.88 5.66
CA ARG A 257 -3.41 -12.35 5.72
C ARG A 257 -2.67 -13.03 4.54
N ALA A 258 -2.71 -12.45 3.34
CA ALA A 258 -1.93 -12.96 2.21
C ALA A 258 -0.42 -12.88 2.49
N VAL A 259 0.04 -11.78 3.07
CA VAL A 259 1.44 -11.64 3.52
C VAL A 259 1.78 -12.69 4.59
N SER A 260 0.90 -12.94 5.57
CA SER A 260 1.08 -14.01 6.57
C SER A 260 1.27 -15.38 5.92
N GLU A 261 0.43 -15.74 4.94
CA GLU A 261 0.53 -17.02 4.21
C GLU A 261 1.84 -17.13 3.44
N VAL A 262 2.24 -16.07 2.72
CA VAL A 262 3.49 -16.04 1.95
C VAL A 262 4.70 -16.22 2.87
N LEU A 263 4.75 -15.47 3.97
CA LEU A 263 5.86 -15.54 4.92
C LEU A 263 5.86 -16.83 5.76
N ALA A 264 4.71 -17.44 5.99
CA ALA A 264 4.63 -18.73 6.67
C ALA A 264 5.15 -19.88 5.80
N ALA A 265 4.89 -19.83 4.48
CA ALA A 265 5.33 -20.86 3.54
C ALA A 265 6.85 -20.78 3.23
N ASP A 266 7.35 -19.57 2.93
CA ASP A 266 8.67 -19.40 2.31
C ASP A 266 9.60 -18.48 3.15
N GLY A 267 9.14 -18.03 4.31
CA GLY A 267 9.88 -17.05 5.10
C GLY A 267 10.10 -15.75 4.33
N ARG A 268 11.21 -15.08 4.56
CA ARG A 268 11.55 -13.83 3.89
C ARG A 268 11.75 -13.98 2.37
N SER A 269 12.16 -15.13 1.88
CA SER A 269 12.29 -15.37 0.43
C SER A 269 10.93 -15.35 -0.29
N GLY A 270 9.83 -15.58 0.43
CA GLY A 270 8.49 -15.45 -0.12
C GLY A 270 8.12 -14.05 -0.59
N GLU A 271 8.84 -13.02 -0.14
CA GLU A 271 8.60 -11.64 -0.58
C GLU A 271 8.82 -11.46 -2.09
N GLU A 272 9.67 -12.29 -2.72
CA GLU A 272 9.87 -12.31 -4.19
C GLU A 272 8.59 -12.69 -4.96
N ARG A 273 7.58 -13.24 -4.27
CA ARG A 273 6.27 -13.58 -4.82
C ARG A 273 5.29 -12.42 -4.78
N ILE A 274 5.70 -11.26 -4.25
CA ILE A 274 4.92 -10.05 -4.15
C ILE A 274 5.52 -9.02 -5.10
N LEU A 275 4.81 -8.69 -6.17
CA LEU A 275 5.33 -7.84 -7.23
C LEU A 275 4.76 -6.43 -7.16
N HIS A 276 5.61 -5.44 -7.29
CA HIS A 276 5.24 -4.06 -7.54
C HIS A 276 5.44 -3.71 -9.01
N ILE A 277 4.45 -3.09 -9.61
CA ILE A 277 4.51 -2.50 -10.95
C ILE A 277 4.53 -0.97 -10.79
N PRO A 278 5.69 -0.29 -10.93
CA PRO A 278 5.84 1.14 -10.65
C PRO A 278 5.25 2.00 -11.78
N ARG A 279 3.97 1.80 -12.03
CA ARG A 279 3.17 2.53 -13.02
C ARG A 279 1.80 2.81 -12.47
N VAL A 280 1.26 4.01 -12.75
CA VAL A 280 -0.12 4.35 -12.43
C VAL A 280 -1.03 3.59 -13.39
N LEU A 281 -1.68 2.54 -12.89
CA LEU A 281 -2.57 1.66 -13.65
C LEU A 281 -4.03 1.75 -13.18
N TYR A 282 -4.30 2.52 -12.15
CA TYR A 282 -5.59 2.67 -11.50
C TYR A 282 -5.86 4.14 -11.19
N HIS A 283 -7.07 4.61 -11.53
CA HIS A 283 -7.54 5.96 -11.21
C HIS A 283 -8.68 5.89 -10.20
N TRP A 284 -8.40 6.30 -8.97
CA TRP A 284 -9.39 6.40 -7.91
C TRP A 284 -10.25 7.64 -8.11
N ARG A 285 -11.55 7.43 -8.41
CA ARG A 285 -12.47 8.52 -8.67
C ARG A 285 -12.93 9.20 -7.38
N CYS A 286 -12.77 10.53 -7.34
CA CYS A 286 -13.24 11.34 -6.24
C CYS A 286 -14.46 12.17 -6.65
N HIS A 287 -15.61 11.86 -6.05
CA HIS A 287 -16.84 12.61 -6.21
C HIS A 287 -17.52 12.86 -4.85
N GLU A 288 -18.58 13.70 -4.80
CA GLU A 288 -19.18 14.11 -3.53
C GLU A 288 -19.72 12.96 -2.66
N ALA A 289 -20.17 11.89 -3.28
CA ALA A 289 -20.65 10.69 -2.60
C ALA A 289 -19.55 9.67 -2.31
N SER A 290 -18.32 9.87 -2.85
CA SER A 290 -17.22 8.94 -2.62
C SER A 290 -16.76 8.95 -1.17
N THR A 291 -16.32 7.79 -0.73
CA THR A 291 -15.82 7.59 0.64
C THR A 291 -14.59 8.46 0.96
N ALA A 292 -13.85 8.92 -0.06
CA ALA A 292 -12.71 9.83 0.08
C ALA A 292 -13.09 11.25 0.55
N ALA A 293 -14.37 11.65 0.37
CA ALA A 293 -14.80 13.00 0.66
C ALA A 293 -15.17 13.26 2.13
N ASN A 294 -15.52 12.22 2.92
CA ASN A 294 -16.01 12.40 4.29
C ASN A 294 -15.30 11.50 5.33
N PRO A 295 -14.27 11.99 6.05
CA PRO A 295 -13.54 11.23 7.07
C PRO A 295 -14.40 10.77 8.26
N HIS A 296 -15.46 11.51 8.60
CA HIS A 296 -16.34 11.16 9.73
C HIS A 296 -17.20 9.91 9.47
N SER A 297 -17.58 9.66 8.22
CA SER A 297 -18.39 8.49 7.87
C SER A 297 -17.61 7.17 7.93
N LYS A 298 -16.28 7.24 8.10
CA LYS A 298 -15.36 6.09 8.03
C LYS A 298 -14.69 5.70 9.34
N LYS A 299 -15.16 6.18 10.48
CA LYS A 299 -14.54 5.79 11.77
C LYS A 299 -14.47 4.26 11.91
N TYR A 300 -15.53 3.56 11.49
CA TYR A 300 -15.57 2.10 11.49
C TYR A 300 -14.48 1.46 10.63
N ALA A 301 -14.14 2.06 9.48
CA ALA A 301 -13.10 1.55 8.58
C ALA A 301 -11.70 1.65 9.21
N TYR A 302 -11.42 2.76 9.92
CA TYR A 302 -10.14 2.92 10.61
C TYR A 302 -10.01 1.96 11.80
N GLU A 303 -11.11 1.73 12.53
CA GLU A 303 -11.17 0.74 13.60
C GLU A 303 -11.03 -0.70 13.05
N ALA A 304 -11.61 -0.99 11.87
CA ALA A 304 -11.44 -2.26 11.19
C ALA A 304 -9.99 -2.49 10.76
N GLY A 305 -9.33 -1.47 10.19
CA GLY A 305 -7.91 -1.54 9.84
C GLY A 305 -6.99 -1.74 11.05
N LEU A 306 -7.30 -1.09 12.17
CA LEU A 306 -6.57 -1.30 13.42
C LEU A 306 -6.72 -2.73 13.93
N ARG A 307 -7.95 -3.30 13.87
CA ARG A 307 -8.19 -4.71 14.24
C ARG A 307 -7.44 -5.67 13.32
N ALA A 308 -7.50 -5.44 12.00
CA ALA A 308 -6.79 -6.26 11.02
C ALA A 308 -5.28 -6.31 11.31
N LEU A 309 -4.68 -5.16 11.64
CA LEU A 309 -3.26 -5.10 12.03
C LEU A 309 -2.99 -5.83 13.35
N GLN A 310 -3.86 -5.68 14.36
CA GLN A 310 -3.70 -6.38 15.64
C GLN A 310 -3.82 -7.90 15.48
N ASP A 311 -4.76 -8.36 14.65
CA ASP A 311 -4.94 -9.77 14.34
C ASP A 311 -3.70 -10.33 13.61
N HIS A 312 -3.18 -9.60 12.63
CA HIS A 312 -1.94 -9.96 11.92
C HIS A 312 -0.75 -10.07 12.87
N ALA A 313 -0.58 -9.10 13.77
CA ALA A 313 0.49 -9.14 14.76
C ALA A 313 0.37 -10.38 15.67
N ALA A 314 -0.84 -10.71 16.13
CA ALA A 314 -1.10 -11.89 16.93
C ALA A 314 -0.82 -13.20 16.16
N GLU A 315 -1.28 -13.30 14.92
CA GLU A 315 -1.05 -14.46 14.04
C GLU A 315 0.45 -14.70 13.78
N ARG A 316 1.21 -13.60 13.58
CA ARG A 316 2.66 -13.65 13.37
C ARG A 316 3.47 -13.82 14.67
N GLY A 317 2.81 -13.89 15.83
CA GLY A 317 3.47 -13.99 17.14
C GLY A 317 4.28 -12.74 17.50
N ILE A 318 3.88 -11.57 17.00
CA ILE A 318 4.49 -10.27 17.32
C ILE A 318 3.76 -9.71 18.56
N PRO A 319 4.37 -9.70 19.75
CA PRO A 319 3.72 -9.28 20.99
C PRO A 319 3.68 -7.74 21.12
N ALA A 320 3.24 -7.07 20.05
CA ALA A 320 3.12 -5.63 19.97
C ALA A 320 1.65 -5.20 19.95
N LYS A 321 1.39 -4.00 20.43
CA LYS A 321 0.06 -3.39 20.40
C LYS A 321 -0.08 -2.50 19.18
N ALA A 322 -1.14 -2.72 18.39
CA ALA A 322 -1.48 -1.83 17.29
C ALA A 322 -2.13 -0.54 17.79
N GLU A 323 -1.71 0.59 17.27
CA GLU A 323 -2.25 1.91 17.59
C GLU A 323 -2.43 2.76 16.34
N GLU A 324 -3.40 3.67 16.38
CA GLU A 324 -3.54 4.71 15.33
C GLU A 324 -2.46 5.78 15.50
N THR A 325 -1.96 6.29 14.39
CA THR A 325 -1.10 7.48 14.38
C THR A 325 -1.92 8.78 14.41
N ARG A 326 -1.26 9.93 14.36
CA ARG A 326 -1.95 11.22 14.15
C ARG A 326 -2.63 11.32 12.79
N HIS A 327 -2.20 10.53 11.81
CA HIS A 327 -2.76 10.46 10.48
C HIS A 327 -3.83 9.37 10.41
N VAL A 328 -4.97 9.70 9.85
CA VAL A 328 -6.11 8.80 9.77
C VAL A 328 -5.85 7.71 8.73
N GLY A 329 -6.06 6.43 9.11
CA GLY A 329 -5.75 5.29 8.25
C GLY A 329 -4.28 4.88 8.27
N PHE A 330 -3.49 5.47 9.18
CA PHE A 330 -2.11 5.09 9.42
C PHE A 330 -1.96 4.58 10.84
N TYR A 331 -1.22 3.50 10.99
CA TYR A 331 -1.08 2.72 12.22
C TYR A 331 0.39 2.58 12.61
N ARG A 332 0.64 2.03 13.78
CA ARG A 332 1.95 1.57 14.22
C ARG A 332 1.81 0.40 15.17
N LEU A 333 2.83 -0.44 15.21
CA LEU A 333 3.02 -1.42 16.26
C LEU A 333 3.93 -0.84 17.35
N GLN A 334 3.43 -0.80 18.58
CA GLN A 334 4.22 -0.40 19.73
C GLN A 334 4.96 -1.60 20.30
N TYR A 335 6.27 -1.51 20.34
CA TYR A 335 7.19 -2.50 20.91
C TYR A 335 7.67 -2.05 22.29
N THR A 336 7.80 -2.98 23.22
CA THR A 336 8.49 -2.76 24.49
C THR A 336 9.99 -2.97 24.32
N GLU A 337 10.37 -4.07 23.66
CA GLU A 337 11.76 -4.43 23.36
C GLU A 337 11.82 -5.04 21.93
N VAL A 338 11.93 -4.18 20.95
CA VAL A 338 11.76 -4.53 19.53
C VAL A 338 12.64 -5.70 19.08
N LEU A 339 13.92 -5.76 19.47
CA LEU A 339 14.82 -6.84 19.06
C LEU A 339 14.49 -8.20 19.72
N GLN A 340 13.74 -8.23 20.83
CA GLN A 340 13.25 -9.46 21.42
C GLN A 340 11.90 -9.88 20.80
N GLU A 341 11.04 -8.91 20.54
CA GLU A 341 9.68 -9.09 20.04
C GLU A 341 9.64 -9.37 18.52
N ARG A 342 10.68 -8.97 17.80
CA ARG A 342 10.86 -9.14 16.35
C ARG A 342 12.13 -9.96 16.05
N PRO A 343 12.09 -11.29 16.19
CA PRO A 343 13.26 -12.15 15.95
C PRO A 343 13.76 -12.10 14.49
N ASP A 344 12.93 -11.65 13.55
CA ASP A 344 13.27 -11.41 12.14
C ASP A 344 14.07 -10.12 11.90
N VAL A 345 14.17 -9.22 12.89
CA VAL A 345 14.89 -7.94 12.80
C VAL A 345 16.31 -8.09 13.32
N ALA A 346 17.32 -7.78 12.50
CA ALA A 346 18.74 -7.78 12.88
C ALA A 346 19.17 -6.48 13.56
N ALA A 347 18.63 -5.36 13.10
CA ALA A 347 18.91 -4.05 13.67
C ALA A 347 17.69 -3.13 13.59
N VAL A 348 17.64 -2.19 14.54
CA VAL A 348 16.66 -1.10 14.55
C VAL A 348 17.40 0.23 14.55
N GLY A 349 16.86 1.22 13.83
CA GLY A 349 17.39 2.58 13.79
C GLY A 349 16.29 3.62 13.77
N GLY A 350 16.63 4.80 14.26
CA GLY A 350 15.74 5.96 14.29
C GLY A 350 16.24 7.08 13.38
N ARG A 351 15.86 8.32 13.72
CA ARG A 351 16.26 9.53 13.00
C ARG A 351 17.47 10.19 13.62
N VAL A 352 18.36 10.70 12.77
CA VAL A 352 19.41 11.64 13.19
C VAL A 352 18.97 13.04 12.78
N LEU A 353 18.90 13.97 13.73
CA LEU A 353 18.47 15.35 13.52
C LEU A 353 19.62 16.32 13.63
N SER A 354 19.71 17.27 12.71
CA SER A 354 20.68 18.35 12.76
C SER A 354 20.28 19.43 13.75
N GLY A 355 21.08 19.64 14.78
CA GLY A 355 20.93 20.77 15.72
C GLY A 355 21.18 22.14 15.08
N LYS A 356 22.08 22.22 14.09
CA LYS A 356 22.41 23.44 13.36
C LYS A 356 21.25 23.91 12.46
N ASN A 357 20.52 22.98 11.83
CA ASN A 357 19.43 23.26 10.92
C ASN A 357 18.03 23.18 11.58
N ARG A 358 17.95 23.47 12.88
CA ARG A 358 16.70 23.56 13.63
C ARG A 358 15.80 22.31 13.53
N GLY A 359 16.40 21.14 13.72
CA GLY A 359 15.65 19.89 13.76
C GLY A 359 15.21 19.38 12.39
N ARG A 360 16.09 19.42 11.42
CA ARG A 360 15.89 18.76 10.13
C ARG A 360 16.54 17.38 10.15
N ILE A 361 15.96 16.46 9.40
CA ILE A 361 16.48 15.10 9.21
C ILE A 361 17.87 15.21 8.55
N ALA A 362 18.86 14.56 9.14
CA ALA A 362 20.25 14.52 8.68
C ALA A 362 20.82 13.08 8.60
N GLY A 363 20.01 12.08 8.93
CA GLY A 363 20.34 10.66 8.87
C GLY A 363 19.19 9.81 9.36
N GLY A 364 19.36 8.51 9.31
CA GLY A 364 18.34 7.52 9.71
C GLY A 364 18.19 6.42 8.67
N ARG A 365 17.02 6.35 7.99
CA ARG A 365 16.82 5.44 6.85
C ARG A 365 17.62 5.91 5.64
N MET A 366 18.34 5.00 5.00
CA MET A 366 19.13 5.28 3.80
C MET A 366 18.87 4.24 2.71
N THR A 367 19.06 4.66 1.46
CA THR A 367 19.13 3.76 0.30
C THR A 367 20.42 2.96 0.29
N ALA A 368 20.51 1.92 -0.53
CA ALA A 368 21.71 1.11 -0.70
C ALA A 368 22.93 1.91 -1.21
N ASP A 369 22.71 3.01 -1.92
CA ASP A 369 23.77 3.95 -2.36
C ASP A 369 24.08 5.03 -1.30
N GLY A 370 23.41 4.98 -0.13
CA GLY A 370 23.65 5.82 1.04
C GLY A 370 23.00 7.20 0.99
N LYS A 371 21.99 7.43 0.14
CA LYS A 371 21.18 8.63 0.20
C LYS A 371 20.24 8.56 1.39
N VAL A 372 20.21 9.59 2.21
CA VAL A 372 19.28 9.68 3.35
C VAL A 372 17.88 10.00 2.86
N PHE A 373 16.89 9.19 3.26
CA PHE A 373 15.50 9.48 2.99
C PHE A 373 15.07 10.73 3.76
N TYR A 374 14.38 11.64 3.05
CA TYR A 374 13.86 12.89 3.62
C TYR A 374 14.91 13.82 4.21
N GLU A 375 16.17 13.75 3.75
CA GLU A 375 17.22 14.66 4.18
C GLU A 375 16.79 16.13 4.04
N GLY A 376 16.99 16.90 5.09
CA GLY A 376 16.57 18.31 5.13
C GLY A 376 15.09 18.54 5.46
N LEU A 377 14.25 17.52 5.51
CA LEU A 377 12.84 17.65 5.93
C LEU A 377 12.77 18.07 7.41
N PRO A 378 11.93 19.03 7.81
CA PRO A 378 11.67 19.32 9.22
C PRO A 378 11.18 18.06 9.95
N LYS A 379 11.65 17.82 11.16
CA LYS A 379 11.36 16.61 11.95
C LYS A 379 9.87 16.36 12.19
N ASP A 380 9.07 17.42 12.24
CA ASP A 380 7.62 17.35 12.49
C ASP A 380 6.80 17.17 11.19
N PHE A 381 7.46 17.10 10.01
CA PHE A 381 6.80 16.89 8.73
C PHE A 381 6.78 15.40 8.38
N GLY A 382 5.64 14.93 7.87
CA GLY A 382 5.45 13.55 7.46
C GLY A 382 6.11 13.17 6.12
N GLY A 383 6.39 14.18 5.29
CA GLY A 383 6.86 13.93 3.92
C GLY A 383 5.80 13.28 3.03
N TYR A 384 6.21 12.81 1.88
CA TYR A 384 5.33 12.18 0.92
C TYR A 384 4.55 11.02 1.54
N LEU A 385 3.22 11.08 1.53
CA LEU A 385 2.31 10.11 2.14
C LEU A 385 2.67 9.75 3.59
N HIS A 386 3.17 10.72 4.35
CA HIS A 386 3.57 10.58 5.76
C HIS A 386 4.71 9.57 6.00
N ARG A 387 5.39 9.09 4.96
CA ARG A 387 6.39 8.02 5.04
C ARG A 387 7.60 8.36 5.92
N ALA A 388 7.91 9.64 6.15
CA ALA A 388 8.96 10.02 7.08
C ALA A 388 8.64 9.68 8.56
N GLU A 389 7.37 9.42 8.87
CA GLU A 389 6.86 9.12 10.21
C GLU A 389 6.38 7.67 10.38
N LEU A 390 6.53 6.84 9.35
CA LEU A 390 6.08 5.46 9.37
C LEU A 390 7.22 4.49 9.64
N SER A 391 6.92 3.41 10.34
CA SER A 391 7.82 2.26 10.47
C SER A 391 8.00 1.60 9.10
N GLN A 392 9.24 1.22 8.76
CA GLN A 392 9.57 0.70 7.44
C GLN A 392 10.79 -0.21 7.50
N ASP A 393 10.87 -1.20 6.63
CA ASP A 393 12.15 -1.85 6.31
C ASP A 393 13.08 -0.84 5.65
N ALA A 394 14.37 -0.92 5.98
CA ALA A 394 15.41 -0.07 5.42
C ALA A 394 16.43 -0.87 4.62
N GLU A 395 16.95 -0.30 3.54
CA GLU A 395 18.11 -0.86 2.84
C GLU A 395 19.40 -0.64 3.64
N ALA A 396 19.49 0.52 4.29
CA ALA A 396 20.54 0.82 5.23
C ALA A 396 20.05 1.75 6.36
N LEU A 397 20.68 1.63 7.52
CA LEU A 397 20.44 2.45 8.71
C LEU A 397 21.69 3.26 9.07
N ASP A 398 21.47 4.47 9.50
CA ASP A 398 22.55 5.36 9.96
C ASP A 398 23.17 4.80 11.25
N LEU A 399 24.46 4.56 11.21
CA LEU A 399 25.26 4.03 12.30
C LEU A 399 25.12 4.85 13.61
N ARG A 400 24.86 6.14 13.49
CA ARG A 400 24.75 7.05 14.65
C ARG A 400 23.52 6.80 15.51
N CYS A 401 22.47 6.16 14.96
CA CYS A 401 21.21 5.90 15.64
C CYS A 401 20.77 4.45 15.42
N ILE A 402 21.68 3.50 15.60
CA ILE A 402 21.42 2.08 15.39
C ILE A 402 21.53 1.31 16.70
N ARG A 403 20.70 0.28 16.83
CA ARG A 403 20.83 -0.78 17.82
C ARG A 403 20.83 -2.13 17.13
N ILE A 404 21.72 -3.01 17.56
CA ILE A 404 21.92 -4.34 16.99
C ILE A 404 21.71 -5.42 18.07
N ARG A 405 21.56 -6.66 17.63
CA ARG A 405 21.53 -7.82 18.54
C ARG A 405 22.87 -8.04 19.21
N SER A 406 22.86 -8.55 20.44
CA SER A 406 24.09 -8.89 21.16
C SER A 406 24.94 -9.91 20.38
N ALA A 407 24.32 -10.82 19.63
CA ALA A 407 25.00 -11.79 18.76
C ALA A 407 25.73 -11.15 17.57
N ASP A 408 25.47 -9.90 17.23
CA ASP A 408 26.04 -9.19 16.09
C ASP A 408 27.16 -8.21 16.48
N ARG A 409 27.52 -8.14 17.77
CA ARG A 409 28.57 -7.22 18.28
C ARG A 409 29.93 -7.48 17.65
N GLU A 410 30.34 -8.73 17.55
CA GLU A 410 31.63 -9.08 16.90
C GLU A 410 31.67 -8.66 15.41
N LEU A 411 30.53 -8.86 14.71
CA LEU A 411 30.39 -8.40 13.32
C LEU A 411 30.51 -6.87 13.24
N PHE A 412 29.85 -6.16 14.16
CA PHE A 412 29.94 -4.71 14.26
C PHE A 412 31.38 -4.25 14.46
N GLU A 413 32.07 -4.79 15.45
CA GLU A 413 33.45 -4.43 15.78
C GLU A 413 34.42 -4.67 14.61
N LYS A 414 34.22 -5.77 13.90
CA LYS A 414 35.00 -6.10 12.70
C LYS A 414 34.81 -5.08 11.57
N ILE A 415 33.60 -4.56 11.40
CA ILE A 415 33.27 -3.64 10.29
C ILE A 415 33.56 -2.19 10.69
N VAL A 416 33.14 -1.78 11.87
CA VAL A 416 33.20 -0.38 12.32
C VAL A 416 34.57 -0.04 12.94
N GLY A 417 35.30 -1.05 13.43
CA GLY A 417 36.65 -0.88 13.98
C GLY A 417 36.71 -0.40 15.42
N VAL A 418 35.55 -0.33 16.11
CA VAL A 418 35.46 0.03 17.53
C VAL A 418 34.49 -0.93 18.25
N PRO A 419 34.65 -1.16 19.57
CA PRO A 419 33.71 -1.95 20.34
C PRO A 419 32.29 -1.38 20.30
N TYR A 420 31.30 -2.27 20.21
CA TYR A 420 29.90 -1.86 20.29
C TYR A 420 29.52 -1.50 21.72
N THR A 421 29.35 -0.22 21.97
CA THR A 421 28.89 0.33 23.25
C THR A 421 27.56 1.06 23.07
N GLU A 422 26.68 1.00 24.05
CA GLU A 422 25.38 1.63 24.01
C GLU A 422 25.32 2.86 24.89
N VAL A 423 24.60 3.88 24.46
CA VAL A 423 24.25 5.05 25.24
C VAL A 423 22.75 5.25 25.20
N VAL A 424 22.16 5.54 26.35
CA VAL A 424 20.76 5.92 26.45
C VAL A 424 20.64 7.42 26.17
N ARG A 425 19.82 7.78 25.17
CA ARG A 425 19.60 9.18 24.78
C ARG A 425 18.10 9.45 24.62
N GLY A 426 17.69 10.66 25.02
CA GLY A 426 16.31 11.10 24.91
C GLY A 426 15.41 10.69 26.06
N SER A 427 14.13 11.07 25.95
CA SER A 427 13.10 10.80 26.99
C SER A 427 12.63 9.35 27.02
N GLU A 428 12.84 8.57 25.96
CA GLU A 428 12.31 7.22 25.80
C GLU A 428 13.23 6.10 26.28
N GLN A 429 14.41 6.46 26.83
CA GLN A 429 15.37 5.54 27.45
C GLN A 429 15.84 4.34 26.60
N GLN A 430 15.66 4.39 25.29
CA GLN A 430 16.10 3.32 24.40
C GLN A 430 17.61 3.44 24.11
N PRO A 431 18.39 2.36 24.29
CA PRO A 431 19.82 2.40 24.01
C PRO A 431 20.09 2.38 22.51
N VAL A 432 21.09 3.17 22.09
CA VAL A 432 21.66 3.16 20.72
C VAL A 432 23.17 3.13 20.78
N PHE A 433 23.82 2.81 19.66
CA PHE A 433 25.28 2.84 19.57
C PHE A 433 25.83 4.21 19.98
N ASP A 434 26.86 4.20 20.81
CA ASP A 434 27.60 5.42 21.19
C ASP A 434 28.58 5.83 20.09
N SER A 435 28.12 6.61 19.12
CA SER A 435 28.93 7.08 18.02
C SER A 435 30.04 8.07 18.42
N SER A 436 30.11 8.51 19.69
CA SER A 436 31.23 9.32 20.18
C SER A 436 32.51 8.52 20.27
N THR A 437 32.45 7.20 20.25
CA THR A 437 33.62 6.31 20.25
C THR A 437 34.30 6.19 18.89
N LEU A 438 33.65 6.66 17.81
CA LEU A 438 34.22 6.63 16.48
C LEU A 438 35.46 7.56 16.37
N PRO A 439 36.49 7.14 15.62
CA PRO A 439 37.66 8.00 15.34
C PRO A 439 37.26 9.29 14.62
N ALA A 440 37.97 10.36 14.90
CA ALA A 440 37.79 11.62 14.18
C ALA A 440 38.03 11.40 12.67
N GLY A 441 37.06 11.81 11.83
CA GLY A 441 37.13 11.64 10.39
C GLY A 441 36.65 10.28 9.87
N ALA A 442 36.03 9.42 10.71
CA ALA A 442 35.41 8.21 10.26
C ALA A 442 34.30 8.50 9.22
N ASP A 443 34.33 7.77 8.11
CA ASP A 443 33.27 7.86 7.10
C ASP A 443 32.01 7.11 7.59
N ILE A 444 31.17 7.84 8.31
CA ILE A 444 29.93 7.30 8.90
C ILE A 444 29.04 6.69 7.83
N ARG A 445 28.94 7.34 6.66
CA ARG A 445 28.09 6.84 5.56
C ARG A 445 28.58 5.48 5.06
N LEU A 446 29.86 5.37 4.76
CA LEU A 446 30.46 4.12 4.29
C LEU A 446 30.33 3.00 5.34
N LEU A 447 30.63 3.29 6.61
CA LEU A 447 30.48 2.33 7.69
C LEU A 447 29.03 1.90 7.88
N SER A 448 28.07 2.81 7.78
CA SER A 448 26.63 2.52 7.84
C SER A 448 26.20 1.55 6.74
N LEU A 449 26.67 1.76 5.50
CA LEU A 449 26.35 0.91 4.36
C LEU A 449 26.96 -0.49 4.51
N GLN A 450 28.22 -0.58 4.87
CA GLN A 450 28.92 -1.86 5.06
C GLN A 450 28.28 -2.69 6.18
N LEU A 451 27.97 -2.06 7.30
CA LEU A 451 27.29 -2.70 8.42
C LEU A 451 25.89 -3.16 8.03
N SER A 452 25.12 -2.30 7.38
CA SER A 452 23.76 -2.60 6.94
C SER A 452 23.72 -3.77 5.95
N GLU A 453 24.63 -3.81 4.97
CA GLU A 453 24.75 -4.94 4.03
C GLU A 453 25.01 -6.27 4.77
N ALA A 454 25.89 -6.26 5.76
CA ALA A 454 26.19 -7.46 6.53
C ALA A 454 25.00 -7.89 7.42
N LEU A 455 24.31 -6.94 8.06
CA LEU A 455 23.18 -7.23 8.94
C LEU A 455 21.95 -7.69 8.16
N ARG A 456 21.70 -7.20 6.94
CA ARG A 456 20.59 -7.66 6.09
C ARG A 456 20.65 -9.17 5.76
N LYS A 457 21.85 -9.75 5.76
CA LYS A 457 22.04 -11.22 5.60
C LYS A 457 21.56 -12.00 6.83
N ARG A 458 21.35 -11.35 7.96
CA ARG A 458 20.92 -11.94 9.23
C ARG A 458 19.47 -11.65 9.60
N GLY A 459 18.88 -10.58 9.04
CA GLY A 459 17.50 -10.17 9.30
C GLY A 459 17.15 -8.84 8.66
N ARG A 460 15.96 -8.34 8.97
CA ARG A 460 15.49 -7.04 8.52
C ARG A 460 16.24 -5.90 9.22
N LEU A 461 16.33 -4.77 8.55
CA LEU A 461 16.72 -3.51 9.15
C LEU A 461 15.44 -2.68 9.34
N LEU A 462 15.04 -2.49 10.58
CA LEU A 462 13.80 -1.79 10.90
C LEU A 462 14.08 -0.32 11.20
N TYR A 463 13.48 0.57 10.42
CA TYR A 463 13.44 1.99 10.71
C TYR A 463 12.19 2.31 11.53
N LEU A 464 12.41 2.81 12.75
CA LEU A 464 11.37 3.33 13.64
C LEU A 464 11.61 4.83 13.84
N PRO A 465 10.82 5.72 13.24
CA PRO A 465 11.07 7.17 13.30
C PRO A 465 11.03 7.74 14.72
N GLU A 466 10.30 7.08 15.62
CA GLU A 466 10.20 7.44 17.05
C GLU A 466 11.27 6.78 17.92
N TYR A 467 12.04 5.82 17.39
CA TYR A 467 13.20 5.25 18.08
C TYR A 467 14.23 6.36 18.30
N PRO A 468 15.01 6.37 19.41
CA PRO A 468 15.52 7.62 19.95
C PRO A 468 16.13 8.54 18.91
N GLU A 469 15.54 9.72 18.80
CA GLU A 469 16.04 10.78 17.94
C GLU A 469 17.42 11.22 18.47
N LYS A 470 18.44 11.15 17.64
CA LYS A 470 19.75 11.68 17.96
C LYS A 470 19.90 13.09 17.41
N TRP A 471 20.22 14.04 18.29
CA TRP A 471 20.57 15.39 17.88
C TRP A 471 22.08 15.50 17.73
N GLU A 472 22.54 15.92 16.56
CA GLU A 472 23.95 16.21 16.30
C GLU A 472 24.18 17.69 16.01
N ARG A 473 25.21 18.24 16.62
CA ARG A 473 25.79 19.48 16.16
C ARG A 473 26.75 19.13 15.01
N LEU A 474 26.23 19.25 13.79
CA LEU A 474 27.06 19.17 12.59
C LEU A 474 27.88 20.44 12.43
#